data_6d9263e38a151dd6ec16191e8b007156
#
_entry.id   6d9263e38a151dd6ec16191e8b007156
#
_cell.length_a   1.000
_cell.length_b   1.000
_cell.length_c   1.000
_cell.angle_alpha   90.00
_cell.angle_beta   90.00
_cell.angle_gamma   90.00
#
_symmetry.space_group_name_H-M   'P 1'
#
loop_
_entity.id
_entity.type
_entity.pdbx_description
1 polymer ?
#
loop_
_entity_poly.entity_id
_entity_poly.type
_entity_poly.pdbx_seq_one_letter_code
_entity_poly.pdbx_strand_id
1 'polypeptide(L)'
;MRKFYLTILLLLLSLVTSFAQNRQFFTGFFPEAALTKKLKNDHKIIFKIEHQDIFYNNSGDQKDELQFTHYRTDLMGFYDFKLNPTKSIAFGVFHRIQEEANANRIIQQFASVNRLRGLKLAHRLRTDQTFTKGDPIEIRLRYRIATEIPLSGSTLDPGEHYLVLSNEPIFSLQGGEFEIENRLVFSLGKLIASSQKLEWSLDYRTDKFIQEGFRTRLWAKVGYFYSF
;
A
#
# COMPACT_ATOMS: atom_id res chain seq x y z
N MET A 1 -3.94 21.35 -31.10
CA MET A 1 -3.67 20.87 -29.74
C MET A 1 -4.55 19.67 -29.36
N ARG A 2 -5.89 19.71 -29.49
CA ARG A 2 -6.78 18.58 -29.11
C ARG A 2 -6.47 17.25 -29.82
N LYS A 3 -6.12 17.27 -31.11
CA LYS A 3 -5.70 16.07 -31.89
C LYS A 3 -4.37 15.49 -31.40
N PHE A 4 -3.43 16.33 -30.96
CA PHE A 4 -2.12 15.91 -30.43
C PHE A 4 -2.27 15.13 -29.10
N TYR A 5 -3.12 15.62 -28.19
CA TYR A 5 -3.39 14.90 -26.92
C TYR A 5 -4.10 13.57 -27.15
N LEU A 6 -5.01 13.50 -28.16
CA LEU A 6 -5.70 12.25 -28.53
C LEU A 6 -4.69 11.22 -29.07
N THR A 7 -3.73 11.66 -29.87
CA THR A 7 -2.68 10.77 -30.43
C THR A 7 -1.74 10.26 -29.33
N ILE A 8 -1.37 11.09 -28.36
CA ILE A 8 -0.56 10.68 -27.22
C ILE A 8 -1.35 9.70 -26.34
N LEU A 9 -2.64 9.96 -26.09
CA LEU A 9 -3.51 9.06 -25.33
C LEU A 9 -3.64 7.69 -26.01
N LEU A 10 -3.82 7.66 -27.33
CA LEU A 10 -3.90 6.42 -28.14
C LEU A 10 -2.56 5.67 -28.14
N LEU A 11 -1.43 6.38 -28.23
CA LEU A 11 -0.09 5.80 -28.12
C LEU A 11 0.16 5.20 -26.72
N LEU A 12 -0.26 5.88 -25.67
CA LEU A 12 -0.17 5.37 -24.29
C LEU A 12 -1.09 4.14 -24.10
N LEU A 13 -2.30 4.14 -24.69
CA LEU A 13 -3.18 2.97 -24.66
C LEU A 13 -2.60 1.78 -25.45
N SER A 14 -1.94 2.02 -26.57
CA SER A 14 -1.34 0.94 -27.37
C SER A 14 -0.14 0.29 -26.69
N LEU A 15 0.61 1.03 -25.88
CA LEU A 15 1.71 0.49 -25.06
C LEU A 15 1.20 -0.49 -23.98
N VAL A 16 -0.02 -0.31 -23.50
CA VAL A 16 -0.62 -1.20 -22.47
C VAL A 16 -1.00 -2.57 -23.04
N THR A 17 -1.28 -2.66 -24.34
CA THR A 17 -1.72 -3.93 -24.98
C THR A 17 -0.58 -4.84 -25.44
N SER A 18 0.68 -4.34 -25.46
CA SER A 18 1.84 -5.10 -25.99
C SER A 18 2.43 -6.13 -25.01
N PHE A 19 2.00 -6.18 -23.76
CA PHE A 19 2.50 -7.09 -22.73
C PHE A 19 1.55 -8.27 -22.48
N ALA A 20 1.08 -8.94 -23.52
CA ALA A 20 0.01 -9.95 -23.40
C ALA A 20 0.48 -11.39 -23.10
N GLN A 21 1.76 -11.65 -22.87
CA GLN A 21 2.27 -13.01 -22.61
C GLN A 21 2.49 -13.27 -21.11
N ASN A 22 1.93 -14.36 -20.59
CA ASN A 22 2.04 -14.86 -19.21
C ASN A 22 1.59 -13.88 -18.12
N ARG A 23 0.41 -13.28 -18.26
CA ARG A 23 -0.15 -12.41 -17.21
C ARG A 23 -0.75 -13.25 -16.10
N GLN A 24 -0.21 -13.12 -14.89
CA GLN A 24 -0.85 -13.60 -13.68
C GLN A 24 -1.78 -12.49 -13.15
N PHE A 25 -3.02 -12.83 -12.89
CA PHE A 25 -3.97 -11.92 -12.24
C PHE A 25 -4.64 -12.62 -11.07
N PHE A 26 -4.70 -11.95 -9.92
CA PHE A 26 -5.57 -12.38 -8.86
C PHE A 26 -6.21 -11.21 -8.13
N THR A 27 -7.34 -11.49 -7.52
CA THR A 27 -8.12 -10.52 -6.76
C THR A 27 -8.64 -11.12 -5.48
N GLY A 28 -8.92 -10.27 -4.51
CA GLY A 28 -9.38 -10.73 -3.22
C GLY A 28 -9.78 -9.60 -2.27
N PHE A 29 -9.93 -9.96 -1.02
CA PHE A 29 -10.31 -9.07 0.07
C PHE A 29 -9.12 -8.76 0.98
N PHE A 30 -9.04 -7.51 1.45
CA PHE A 30 -7.92 -7.02 2.23
C PHE A 30 -8.40 -6.15 3.40
N PRO A 31 -8.89 -6.74 4.51
CA PRO A 31 -9.15 -5.99 5.73
C PRO A 31 -7.85 -5.56 6.40
N GLU A 32 -7.84 -4.34 6.94
CA GLU A 32 -6.77 -3.84 7.78
C GLU A 32 -7.32 -3.09 9.00
N ALA A 33 -6.58 -3.14 10.09
CA ALA A 33 -6.83 -2.31 11.25
C ALA A 33 -5.52 -1.72 11.78
N ALA A 34 -5.56 -0.46 12.23
CA ALA A 34 -4.43 0.18 12.86
C ALA A 34 -4.85 0.91 14.13
N LEU A 35 -4.10 0.65 15.21
CA LEU A 35 -4.23 1.30 16.50
C LEU A 35 -3.03 2.22 16.71
N THR A 36 -3.27 3.49 16.96
CA THR A 36 -2.24 4.49 17.21
C THR A 36 -2.39 5.06 18.60
N LYS A 37 -1.41 4.82 19.48
CA LYS A 37 -1.29 5.46 20.80
C LYS A 37 -0.40 6.68 20.69
N LYS A 38 -0.95 7.85 21.01
CA LYS A 38 -0.16 9.07 21.13
C LYS A 38 0.59 9.09 22.49
N LEU A 39 1.85 9.45 22.45
CA LEU A 39 2.72 9.58 23.60
C LEU A 39 3.05 11.05 23.85
N LYS A 40 3.85 11.32 24.90
CA LYS A 40 4.44 12.66 25.15
C LYS A 40 5.27 13.10 23.94
N ASN A 41 5.37 14.40 23.73
CA ASN A 41 6.10 15.04 22.61
C ASN A 41 5.60 14.60 21.22
N ASP A 42 4.31 14.25 21.10
CA ASP A 42 3.68 13.80 19.86
C ASP A 42 4.30 12.53 19.23
N HIS A 43 5.14 11.79 19.95
CA HIS A 43 5.58 10.46 19.53
C HIS A 43 4.39 9.50 19.46
N LYS A 44 4.51 8.40 18.74
CA LYS A 44 3.41 7.44 18.59
C LYS A 44 3.91 6.01 18.63
N ILE A 45 3.11 5.13 19.21
CA ILE A 45 3.21 3.69 18.99
C ILE A 45 2.05 3.31 18.07
N ILE A 46 2.36 2.55 17.03
CA ILE A 46 1.37 2.11 16.03
C ILE A 46 1.43 0.59 15.95
N PHE A 47 0.28 -0.06 16.15
CA PHE A 47 0.08 -1.47 15.84
C PHE A 47 -0.83 -1.57 14.63
N LYS A 48 -0.48 -2.44 13.69
CA LYS A 48 -1.25 -2.64 12.48
C LYS A 48 -1.35 -4.13 12.16
N ILE A 49 -2.53 -4.56 11.76
CA ILE A 49 -2.81 -5.88 11.19
C ILE A 49 -3.35 -5.70 9.77
N GLU A 50 -2.86 -6.50 8.85
CA GLU A 50 -3.35 -6.61 7.48
C GLU A 50 -3.62 -8.09 7.21
N HIS A 51 -4.78 -8.40 6.64
CA HIS A 51 -5.14 -9.76 6.26
C HIS A 51 -5.54 -9.77 4.79
N GLN A 52 -5.20 -10.81 4.04
CA GLN A 52 -5.48 -10.92 2.62
C GLN A 52 -5.96 -12.33 2.29
N ASP A 53 -7.16 -12.40 1.68
CA ASP A 53 -7.73 -13.62 1.11
C ASP A 53 -7.91 -13.46 -0.38
N ILE A 54 -7.52 -14.48 -1.16
CA ILE A 54 -7.72 -14.52 -2.61
C ILE A 54 -9.09 -15.13 -2.90
N PHE A 55 -9.87 -14.47 -3.77
CA PHE A 55 -11.15 -14.98 -4.27
C PHE A 55 -11.03 -15.59 -5.65
N TYR A 56 -10.17 -15.03 -6.49
CA TYR A 56 -9.96 -15.46 -7.86
C TYR A 56 -8.49 -15.38 -8.20
N ASN A 57 -7.98 -16.41 -8.83
CA ASN A 57 -6.59 -16.51 -9.29
C ASN A 57 -6.57 -17.09 -10.69
N ASN A 58 -5.99 -16.34 -11.63
CA ASN A 58 -5.67 -16.78 -12.99
C ASN A 58 -4.14 -16.84 -13.11
N SER A 59 -3.53 -17.88 -12.59
CA SER A 59 -2.10 -18.18 -12.74
C SER A 59 -1.93 -19.43 -13.60
N GLY A 60 -2.15 -19.31 -14.88
CA GLY A 60 -1.71 -20.17 -15.99
C GLY A 60 -2.14 -21.65 -15.98
N ASP A 61 -1.90 -22.39 -14.93
CA ASP A 61 -2.14 -23.85 -14.83
C ASP A 61 -3.25 -24.23 -13.85
N GLN A 62 -3.76 -23.31 -13.06
CA GLN A 62 -4.91 -23.54 -12.19
C GLN A 62 -6.19 -23.09 -12.89
N LYS A 63 -7.20 -23.96 -12.89
CA LYS A 63 -8.54 -23.58 -13.38
C LYS A 63 -9.02 -22.31 -12.71
N ASP A 64 -9.62 -21.41 -13.49
CA ASP A 64 -10.26 -20.18 -13.04
C ASP A 64 -11.41 -20.47 -12.06
N GLU A 65 -11.10 -20.83 -10.82
CA GLU A 65 -12.09 -21.15 -9.79
C GLU A 65 -12.17 -20.03 -8.77
N LEU A 66 -13.40 -19.71 -8.36
CA LEU A 66 -13.63 -18.85 -7.20
C LEU A 66 -13.25 -19.64 -5.95
N GLN A 67 -12.17 -19.20 -5.29
CA GLN A 67 -11.64 -19.85 -4.08
C GLN A 67 -11.52 -18.81 -2.98
N PHE A 68 -11.84 -19.19 -1.74
CA PHE A 68 -11.50 -18.40 -0.57
C PHE A 68 -10.22 -18.98 0.06
N THR A 69 -9.09 -18.45 -0.32
CA THR A 69 -7.79 -18.95 0.14
C THR A 69 -7.06 -17.86 0.92
N HIS A 70 -6.63 -18.20 2.14
CA HIS A 70 -5.75 -17.33 2.91
C HIS A 70 -4.45 -17.09 2.14
N TYR A 71 -4.17 -15.83 1.84
CA TYR A 71 -2.93 -15.46 1.16
C TYR A 71 -1.83 -15.10 2.15
N ARG A 72 -2.14 -14.22 3.11
CA ARG A 72 -1.21 -13.84 4.18
C ARG A 72 -1.87 -12.98 5.24
N THR A 73 -1.26 -13.00 6.43
CA THR A 73 -1.56 -12.06 7.52
C THR A 73 -0.28 -11.36 7.94
N ASP A 74 -0.29 -10.05 7.95
CA ASP A 74 0.84 -9.20 8.28
C ASP A 74 0.58 -8.47 9.61
N LEU A 75 1.45 -8.68 10.61
CA LEU A 75 1.42 -7.99 11.90
C LEU A 75 2.58 -7.00 11.95
N MET A 76 2.31 -5.75 12.35
CA MET A 76 3.30 -4.67 12.37
C MET A 76 3.25 -3.87 13.65
N GLY A 77 4.42 -3.51 14.16
CA GLY A 77 4.58 -2.55 15.25
C GLY A 77 5.57 -1.46 14.86
N PHE A 78 5.24 -0.20 15.16
CA PHE A 78 6.12 0.93 14.90
C PHE A 78 6.24 1.83 16.13
N TYR A 79 7.41 2.41 16.30
CA TYR A 79 7.61 3.59 17.12
C TYR A 79 7.94 4.77 16.20
N ASP A 80 7.10 5.81 16.22
CA ASP A 80 7.20 7.01 15.38
C ASP A 80 7.66 8.19 16.22
N PHE A 81 8.83 8.72 15.87
CA PHE A 81 9.47 9.89 16.50
C PHE A 81 9.06 11.14 15.72
N LYS A 82 8.34 12.03 16.36
CA LYS A 82 8.00 13.34 15.83
C LYS A 82 9.25 14.24 15.83
N LEU A 83 9.68 14.68 14.66
CA LEU A 83 10.80 15.62 14.52
C LEU A 83 10.33 17.06 14.55
N ASN A 84 9.21 17.35 13.88
CA ASN A 84 8.58 18.66 13.84
C ASN A 84 7.08 18.48 13.41
N PRO A 85 6.26 19.55 13.33
CA PRO A 85 4.84 19.42 12.99
C PRO A 85 4.53 18.69 11.67
N THR A 86 5.50 18.63 10.74
CA THR A 86 5.30 18.04 9.41
C THR A 86 6.14 16.81 9.13
N LYS A 87 7.12 16.46 9.98
CA LYS A 87 8.08 15.36 9.69
C LYS A 87 8.21 14.42 10.86
N SER A 88 8.37 13.12 10.58
CA SER A 88 8.68 12.07 11.56
C SER A 88 9.60 11.00 10.99
N ILE A 89 10.28 10.28 11.90
CA ILE A 89 11.04 9.06 11.61
C ILE A 89 10.43 7.93 12.43
N ALA A 90 10.25 6.76 11.82
CA ALA A 90 9.75 5.60 12.53
C ALA A 90 10.66 4.38 12.32
N PHE A 91 10.76 3.57 13.37
CA PHE A 91 11.33 2.23 13.32
C PHE A 91 10.22 1.23 13.57
N GLY A 92 10.22 0.12 12.83
CA GLY A 92 9.19 -0.88 12.92
C GLY A 92 9.70 -2.29 12.78
N VAL A 93 8.90 -3.21 13.34
CA VAL A 93 9.03 -4.65 13.16
C VAL A 93 7.77 -5.17 12.51
N PHE A 94 7.93 -6.25 11.77
CA PHE A 94 6.87 -6.86 10.98
C PHE A 94 7.01 -8.37 11.02
N HIS A 95 5.89 -9.07 11.17
CA HIS A 95 5.80 -10.51 11.06
C HIS A 95 4.71 -10.88 10.04
N ARG A 96 5.06 -11.72 9.08
CA ARG A 96 4.16 -12.26 8.07
C ARG A 96 3.88 -13.73 8.34
N ILE A 97 2.61 -14.08 8.36
CA ILE A 97 2.11 -15.44 8.42
C ILE A 97 1.56 -15.77 7.03
N GLN A 98 2.11 -16.80 6.40
CA GLN A 98 1.69 -17.32 5.09
C GLN A 98 2.00 -18.81 4.99
N GLU A 99 1.42 -19.51 4.00
CA GLU A 99 1.53 -20.98 3.91
C GLU A 99 2.96 -21.49 3.69
N GLU A 100 3.72 -20.86 2.79
CA GLU A 100 5.05 -21.35 2.41
C GLU A 100 6.08 -21.17 3.54
N ALA A 101 6.34 -19.93 3.94
CA ALA A 101 7.27 -19.62 5.00
C ALA A 101 6.96 -18.25 5.62
N ASN A 102 6.94 -18.20 6.94
CA ASN A 102 6.81 -16.93 7.66
C ASN A 102 8.01 -16.04 7.40
N ALA A 103 7.77 -14.72 7.34
CA ALA A 103 8.82 -13.73 7.15
C ALA A 103 8.81 -12.69 8.26
N ASN A 104 10.01 -12.30 8.70
CA ASN A 104 10.20 -11.18 9.62
C ASN A 104 10.83 -10.02 8.88
N ARG A 105 10.55 -8.79 9.34
CA ARG A 105 11.08 -7.59 8.70
C ARG A 105 11.43 -6.53 9.71
N ILE A 106 12.54 -5.84 9.45
CA ILE A 106 12.93 -4.60 10.13
C ILE A 106 12.64 -3.46 9.16
N ILE A 107 12.07 -2.35 9.68
CA ILE A 107 11.59 -1.25 8.86
C ILE A 107 12.15 0.07 9.40
N GLN A 108 12.69 0.91 8.52
CA GLN A 108 13.01 2.30 8.78
C GLN A 108 12.14 3.18 7.89
N GLN A 109 11.57 4.24 8.43
CA GLN A 109 10.66 5.10 7.72
C GLN A 109 10.93 6.56 8.02
N PHE A 110 10.91 7.40 6.98
CA PHE A 110 10.79 8.85 7.08
C PHE A 110 9.45 9.27 6.47
N ALA A 111 8.71 10.13 7.15
CA ALA A 111 7.45 10.67 6.67
C ALA A 111 7.44 12.20 6.73
N SER A 112 6.81 12.82 5.73
CA SER A 112 6.58 14.26 5.66
C SER A 112 5.16 14.53 5.20
N VAL A 113 4.49 15.50 5.83
CA VAL A 113 3.10 15.86 5.52
C VAL A 113 3.01 17.36 5.32
N ASN A 114 2.56 17.77 4.14
CA ASN A 114 2.25 19.16 3.80
C ASN A 114 0.73 19.35 3.79
N ARG A 115 0.25 20.36 4.51
CA ARG A 115 -1.17 20.72 4.51
C ARG A 115 -1.35 21.95 3.62
N LEU A 116 -2.06 21.76 2.52
CA LEU A 116 -2.49 22.81 1.61
C LEU A 116 -3.98 23.06 1.84
N ARG A 117 -4.51 24.16 1.31
CA ARG A 117 -5.94 24.44 1.41
C ARG A 117 -6.76 23.37 0.67
N GLY A 118 -7.59 22.60 1.39
CA GLY A 118 -8.41 21.53 0.83
C GLY A 118 -7.64 20.29 0.37
N LEU A 119 -6.36 20.19 0.70
CA LEU A 119 -5.51 19.06 0.30
C LEU A 119 -4.43 18.80 1.35
N LYS A 120 -4.29 17.56 1.76
CA LYS A 120 -3.15 17.09 2.54
C LYS A 120 -2.30 16.17 1.66
N LEU A 121 -1.03 16.52 1.50
CA LEU A 121 -0.06 15.76 0.74
C LEU A 121 0.94 15.10 1.69
N ALA A 122 1.05 13.78 1.63
CA ALA A 122 1.94 12.99 2.47
C ALA A 122 2.98 12.27 1.62
N HIS A 123 4.23 12.33 2.05
CA HIS A 123 5.36 11.59 1.50
C HIS A 123 5.88 10.61 2.53
N ARG A 124 6.24 9.41 2.10
CA ARG A 124 6.85 8.39 2.94
C ARG A 124 7.95 7.68 2.18
N LEU A 125 9.16 7.76 2.69
CA LEU A 125 10.29 6.94 2.27
C LEU A 125 10.47 5.83 3.30
N ARG A 126 10.62 4.58 2.85
CA ARG A 126 10.78 3.41 3.71
C ARG A 126 11.84 2.49 3.15
N THR A 127 12.68 1.95 4.03
CA THR A 127 13.55 0.82 3.76
C THR A 127 13.12 -0.37 4.60
N ASP A 128 13.11 -1.54 4.00
CA ASP A 128 12.75 -2.80 4.65
C ASP A 128 13.87 -3.83 4.44
N GLN A 129 14.19 -4.61 5.47
CA GLN A 129 15.00 -5.83 5.38
C GLN A 129 14.12 -7.00 5.78
N THR A 130 13.87 -7.92 4.85
CA THR A 130 13.02 -9.10 5.06
C THR A 130 13.86 -10.33 5.22
N PHE A 131 13.55 -11.12 6.24
CA PHE A 131 14.22 -12.38 6.60
C PHE A 131 13.18 -13.49 6.48
N THR A 132 13.36 -14.39 5.52
CA THR A 132 12.56 -15.60 5.32
C THR A 132 13.50 -16.81 5.48
N LYS A 133 13.02 -17.86 6.13
CA LYS A 133 13.86 -19.06 6.35
C LYS A 133 14.20 -19.71 5.00
N GLY A 134 15.48 -19.88 4.75
CA GLY A 134 15.98 -20.52 3.52
C GLY A 134 16.27 -19.57 2.37
N ASP A 135 15.80 -18.33 2.42
CA ASP A 135 15.97 -17.34 1.36
C ASP A 135 17.07 -16.33 1.69
N PRO A 136 17.72 -15.74 0.67
CA PRO A 136 18.55 -14.55 0.84
C PRO A 136 17.74 -13.39 1.42
N ILE A 137 18.40 -12.49 2.16
CA ILE A 137 17.75 -11.28 2.69
C ILE A 137 17.23 -10.42 1.53
N GLU A 138 15.94 -10.07 1.59
CA GLU A 138 15.34 -9.11 0.67
C GLU A 138 15.50 -7.70 1.22
N ILE A 139 16.11 -6.80 0.46
CA ILE A 139 16.23 -5.37 0.78
C ILE A 139 15.29 -4.60 -0.13
N ARG A 140 14.44 -3.73 0.45
CA ARG A 140 13.48 -2.92 -0.32
C ARG A 140 13.61 -1.45 -0.01
N LEU A 141 13.49 -0.64 -1.05
CA LEU A 141 13.29 0.80 -0.99
C LEU A 141 11.90 1.14 -1.51
N ARG A 142 11.13 1.89 -0.74
CA ARG A 142 9.74 2.23 -1.06
C ARG A 142 9.53 3.73 -0.91
N TYR A 143 8.92 4.34 -1.90
CA TYR A 143 8.49 5.72 -1.83
C TYR A 143 6.99 5.80 -2.05
N ARG A 144 6.26 6.41 -1.09
CA ARG A 144 4.81 6.62 -1.22
C ARG A 144 4.51 8.10 -1.23
N ILE A 145 3.74 8.53 -2.21
CA ILE A 145 3.03 9.81 -2.22
C ILE A 145 1.54 9.53 -2.03
N ALA A 146 0.88 10.29 -1.17
CA ALA A 146 -0.55 10.13 -0.89
C ALA A 146 -1.21 11.50 -0.71
N THR A 147 -2.43 11.63 -1.23
CA THR A 147 -3.28 12.81 -1.01
C THR A 147 -4.48 12.44 -0.14
N GLU A 148 -4.90 13.34 0.74
CA GLU A 148 -6.18 13.25 1.47
C GLU A 148 -6.97 14.52 1.12
N ILE A 149 -8.15 14.35 0.51
CA ILE A 149 -8.98 15.43 -0.04
C ILE A 149 -10.33 15.37 0.66
N PRO A 150 -10.68 16.31 1.56
CA PRO A 150 -12.02 16.43 2.10
C PRO A 150 -13.05 16.63 0.98
N LEU A 151 -14.22 15.97 1.06
CA LEU A 151 -15.29 16.14 0.09
C LEU A 151 -16.23 17.29 0.47
N SER A 152 -16.13 17.79 1.71
CA SER A 152 -16.90 18.93 2.21
C SER A 152 -15.93 19.95 2.80
N GLY A 153 -15.95 21.18 2.31
CA GLY A 153 -15.10 22.24 2.83
C GLY A 153 -13.61 22.10 2.52
N SER A 154 -12.77 22.78 3.30
CA SER A 154 -11.30 22.80 3.15
C SER A 154 -10.56 22.03 4.26
N THR A 155 -11.28 21.59 5.29
CA THR A 155 -10.81 20.79 6.42
C THR A 155 -11.68 19.55 6.53
N LEU A 156 -11.13 18.50 7.09
CA LEU A 156 -11.87 17.26 7.31
C LEU A 156 -12.37 17.22 8.75
N ASP A 157 -13.70 17.29 8.92
CA ASP A 157 -14.38 17.29 10.22
C ASP A 157 -15.07 15.94 10.51
N PRO A 158 -15.32 15.59 11.81
CA PRO A 158 -16.03 14.37 12.18
C PRO A 158 -17.40 14.26 11.48
N GLY A 159 -17.68 13.06 10.93
CA GLY A 159 -18.86 12.75 10.14
C GLY A 159 -18.65 12.90 8.63
N GLU A 160 -17.64 13.61 8.19
CA GLU A 160 -17.37 13.88 6.78
C GLU A 160 -16.65 12.77 6.04
N HIS A 161 -16.81 12.79 4.71
CA HIS A 161 -16.13 11.90 3.79
C HIS A 161 -14.92 12.58 3.15
N TYR A 162 -13.95 11.77 2.76
CA TYR A 162 -12.74 12.22 2.08
C TYR A 162 -12.26 11.17 1.07
N LEU A 163 -11.47 11.61 0.10
CA LEU A 163 -10.78 10.75 -0.85
C LEU A 163 -9.31 10.63 -0.49
N VAL A 164 -8.74 9.45 -0.69
CA VAL A 164 -7.29 9.22 -0.65
C VAL A 164 -6.86 8.62 -1.97
N LEU A 165 -5.87 9.25 -2.58
CA LEU A 165 -5.16 8.73 -3.74
C LEU A 165 -3.71 8.50 -3.32
N SER A 166 -3.15 7.34 -3.59
CA SER A 166 -1.73 7.11 -3.34
C SER A 166 -1.08 6.25 -4.42
N ASN A 167 0.20 6.54 -4.65
CA ASN A 167 1.09 5.72 -5.46
C ASN A 167 2.33 5.36 -4.65
N GLU A 168 2.77 4.10 -4.75
CA GLU A 168 3.94 3.59 -4.04
C GLU A 168 4.76 2.67 -4.94
N PRO A 169 5.76 3.17 -5.68
CA PRO A 169 6.80 2.35 -6.27
C PRO A 169 7.66 1.70 -5.17
N ILE A 170 8.05 0.45 -5.40
CA ILE A 170 8.85 -0.38 -4.52
C ILE A 170 9.94 -1.03 -5.37
N PHE A 171 11.18 -0.86 -4.93
CA PHE A 171 12.35 -1.47 -5.53
C PHE A 171 12.88 -2.52 -4.55
N SER A 172 13.05 -3.75 -4.98
CA SER A 172 13.56 -4.84 -4.16
C SER A 172 14.78 -5.49 -4.79
N LEU A 173 15.66 -5.97 -3.94
CA LEU A 173 16.85 -6.75 -4.28
C LEU A 173 16.91 -7.96 -3.37
N GLN A 174 16.93 -9.18 -3.95
CA GLN A 174 17.03 -10.44 -3.22
C GLN A 174 17.89 -11.42 -4.01
N GLY A 175 18.95 -11.95 -3.40
CA GLY A 175 19.84 -12.92 -4.04
C GLY A 175 20.51 -12.45 -5.33
N GLY A 176 20.65 -11.14 -5.54
CA GLY A 176 21.16 -10.53 -6.78
C GLY A 176 20.06 -10.21 -7.80
N GLU A 177 18.83 -10.65 -7.59
CA GLU A 177 17.68 -10.32 -8.46
C GLU A 177 17.05 -9.00 -8.05
N PHE A 178 16.80 -8.13 -9.03
CA PHE A 178 16.14 -6.85 -8.86
C PHE A 178 14.71 -6.91 -9.36
N GLU A 179 13.76 -6.40 -8.56
CA GLU A 179 12.36 -6.35 -8.92
C GLU A 179 11.76 -4.96 -8.66
N ILE A 180 10.77 -4.60 -9.47
CA ILE A 180 9.98 -3.38 -9.30
C ILE A 180 8.51 -3.78 -9.07
N GLU A 181 7.91 -3.28 -7.99
CA GLU A 181 6.48 -3.35 -7.73
C GLU A 181 5.92 -1.92 -7.72
N ASN A 182 4.72 -1.71 -8.24
CA ASN A 182 3.99 -0.46 -8.09
C ASN A 182 2.61 -0.70 -7.48
N ARG A 183 2.20 0.20 -6.59
CA ARG A 183 0.90 0.17 -5.92
C ARG A 183 0.16 1.47 -6.13
N LEU A 184 -1.07 1.37 -6.64
CA LEU A 184 -2.01 2.46 -6.76
C LEU A 184 -3.18 2.18 -5.83
N VAL A 185 -3.50 3.11 -4.94
CA VAL A 185 -4.64 2.97 -4.03
C VAL A 185 -5.57 4.15 -4.20
N PHE A 186 -6.83 3.86 -4.41
CA PHE A 186 -7.95 4.79 -4.36
C PHE A 186 -8.83 4.42 -3.16
N SER A 187 -9.09 5.38 -2.26
CA SER A 187 -9.94 5.14 -1.09
C SER A 187 -11.02 6.21 -0.95
N LEU A 188 -12.21 5.77 -0.59
CA LEU A 188 -13.26 6.61 -0.02
C LEU A 188 -13.24 6.39 1.50
N GLY A 189 -12.95 7.44 2.23
CA GLY A 189 -12.88 7.43 3.68
C GLY A 189 -14.04 8.19 4.33
N LYS A 190 -14.33 7.82 5.58
CA LYS A 190 -15.19 8.56 6.49
C LYS A 190 -14.46 8.81 7.80
N LEU A 191 -14.39 10.07 8.22
CA LEU A 191 -13.95 10.44 9.56
C LEU A 191 -15.13 10.27 10.52
N ILE A 192 -15.22 9.10 11.19
CA ILE A 192 -16.34 8.79 12.10
C ILE A 192 -16.29 9.70 13.33
N ALA A 193 -15.11 9.86 13.91
CA ALA A 193 -14.80 10.76 15.03
C ALA A 193 -13.38 11.30 14.84
N SER A 194 -12.96 12.30 15.60
CA SER A 194 -11.60 12.85 15.54
C SER A 194 -10.49 11.81 15.73
N SER A 195 -10.82 10.68 16.34
CA SER A 195 -9.92 9.55 16.60
C SER A 195 -10.16 8.34 15.72
N GLN A 196 -11.20 8.31 14.85
CA GLN A 196 -11.65 7.11 14.15
C GLN A 196 -11.89 7.38 12.68
N LYS A 197 -11.25 6.59 11.83
CA LYS A 197 -11.44 6.61 10.37
C LYS A 197 -11.80 5.22 9.86
N LEU A 198 -12.70 5.17 8.89
CA LEU A 198 -13.05 3.99 8.12
C LEU A 198 -12.78 4.28 6.65
N GLU A 199 -12.09 3.40 5.95
CA GLU A 199 -11.74 3.55 4.53
C GLU A 199 -12.15 2.30 3.74
N TRP A 200 -12.80 2.51 2.60
CA TRP A 200 -13.02 1.51 1.54
C TRP A 200 -12.10 1.84 0.39
N SER A 201 -11.33 0.87 -0.06
CA SER A 201 -10.29 1.13 -1.04
C SER A 201 -10.24 0.07 -2.14
N LEU A 202 -9.78 0.49 -3.31
CA LEU A 202 -9.26 -0.38 -4.36
C LEU A 202 -7.74 -0.23 -4.35
N ASP A 203 -7.03 -1.34 -4.11
CA ASP A 203 -5.57 -1.40 -4.07
C ASP A 203 -5.09 -2.24 -5.26
N TYR A 204 -4.62 -1.54 -6.30
CA TYR A 204 -4.11 -2.13 -7.53
C TYR A 204 -2.60 -2.22 -7.47
N ARG A 205 -2.06 -3.43 -7.69
CA ARG A 205 -0.63 -3.72 -7.63
C ARG A 205 -0.16 -4.39 -8.88
N THR A 206 1.01 -3.99 -9.34
CA THR A 206 1.71 -4.60 -10.46
C THR A 206 3.15 -4.88 -10.05
N ASP A 207 3.65 -6.05 -10.37
CA ASP A 207 5.04 -6.44 -10.12
C ASP A 207 5.57 -7.36 -11.24
N LYS A 208 6.81 -7.80 -11.11
CA LYS A 208 7.53 -8.60 -12.12
C LYS A 208 7.67 -7.88 -13.47
N PHE A 209 7.88 -6.56 -13.45
CA PHE A 209 8.04 -5.76 -14.67
C PHE A 209 9.29 -6.15 -15.48
N ILE A 210 10.34 -6.63 -14.82
CA ILE A 210 11.64 -6.94 -15.42
C ILE A 210 11.78 -8.45 -15.65
N GLN A 211 11.09 -9.27 -14.87
CA GLN A 211 11.09 -10.71 -14.95
C GLN A 211 9.97 -11.20 -15.87
N GLU A 212 10.12 -12.41 -16.45
CA GLU A 212 9.02 -13.05 -17.16
C GLU A 212 7.84 -13.31 -16.20
N GLY A 213 6.60 -12.97 -16.63
CA GLY A 213 5.40 -13.25 -15.85
C GLY A 213 4.83 -12.04 -15.11
N PHE A 214 4.67 -10.90 -15.79
CA PHE A 214 3.96 -9.72 -15.27
C PHE A 214 2.73 -10.10 -14.43
N ARG A 215 2.72 -9.68 -13.16
CA ARG A 215 1.67 -10.01 -12.21
C ARG A 215 0.86 -8.78 -11.82
N THR A 216 -0.45 -8.93 -11.86
CA THR A 216 -1.42 -7.91 -11.47
C THR A 216 -2.28 -8.41 -10.31
N ARG A 217 -2.49 -7.57 -9.30
CA ARG A 217 -3.32 -7.86 -8.13
C ARG A 217 -4.28 -6.72 -7.89
N LEU A 218 -5.57 -7.03 -7.72
CA LEU A 218 -6.59 -6.06 -7.35
C LEU A 218 -7.24 -6.47 -6.03
N TRP A 219 -7.14 -5.63 -5.02
CA TRP A 219 -7.69 -5.89 -3.70
C TRP A 219 -8.86 -4.95 -3.40
N ALA A 220 -10.00 -5.53 -3.01
CA ALA A 220 -11.05 -4.81 -2.31
C ALA A 220 -10.64 -4.70 -0.83
N LYS A 221 -10.36 -3.48 -0.38
CA LYS A 221 -9.78 -3.24 0.94
C LYS A 221 -10.74 -2.48 1.84
N VAL A 222 -10.79 -2.86 3.12
CA VAL A 222 -11.47 -2.12 4.18
C VAL A 222 -10.48 -1.86 5.31
N GLY A 223 -10.31 -0.60 5.68
CA GLY A 223 -9.39 -0.15 6.71
C GLY A 223 -10.10 0.54 7.86
N TYR A 224 -9.80 0.14 9.10
CA TYR A 224 -10.22 0.84 10.31
C TYR A 224 -9.02 1.38 11.06
N PHE A 225 -9.03 2.68 11.37
CA PHE A 225 -7.93 3.38 12.02
C PHE A 225 -8.43 4.08 13.28
N TYR A 226 -7.83 3.74 14.42
CA TYR A 226 -8.14 4.32 15.72
C TYR A 226 -6.90 4.95 16.35
N SER A 227 -7.05 6.18 16.88
CA SER A 227 -5.96 6.93 17.51
C SER A 227 -6.42 7.45 18.89
N PHE A 228 -5.66 7.15 19.95
CA PHE A 228 -5.99 7.54 21.33
C PHE A 228 -4.78 8.06 22.06
#